data_82d3f1af94e2ade1cf1972bbbd2f7a77
#
_entry.id   82d3f1af94e2ade1cf1972bbbd2f7a77
#
_cell.length_a   1.000
_cell.length_b   1.000
_cell.length_c   1.000
_cell.angle_alpha   90.00
_cell.angle_beta   90.00
_cell.angle_gamma   90.00
#
_symmetry.space_group_name_H-M   'P 1'
#
loop_
_entity.id
_entity.type
_entity.pdbx_description
1 polymer ?
#
loop_
_entity_poly.entity_id
_entity_poly.type
_entity_poly.pdbx_seq_one_letter_code
_entity_poly.pdbx_strand_id
1 'polypeptide(L)'
;LGEDPYDTVTVEDGMIRVSYDNYEGPFNNRFLHLFHEQPQSRYRLRVEYRFHGDQAEGGPGWAWRNSGAMLHCQNPRSMALEQSFPVSIEGQFLGGDGTNPRSTMNLCTPGTNIVLNDKLDTRHCINSNSTSCHGDEWVIAEFEVDGDRSVKHYVNGTLVMHYTRPQYDRNDGDAAKLILSDDLSLRQGWIALQGESHPIDFRRVEIKALD
;
A
#
# COMPACT_ATOMS: atom_id res chain seq x y z
N LEU A 1 -4.39 -15.18 10.32
CA LEU A 1 -5.24 -14.52 9.35
C LEU A 1 -6.51 -14.13 10.04
N GLY A 2 -6.91 -12.88 9.87
CA GLY A 2 -7.99 -12.29 10.62
C GLY A 2 -9.38 -12.75 10.15
N GLU A 3 -10.33 -12.52 11.00
CA GLU A 3 -11.76 -12.54 10.67
C GLU A 3 -12.17 -11.10 10.29
N ASP A 4 -13.21 -10.97 9.50
CA ASP A 4 -13.82 -9.67 9.15
C ASP A 4 -15.25 -9.62 9.72
N PRO A 5 -15.39 -9.38 11.02
CA PRO A 5 -16.69 -9.45 11.71
C PRO A 5 -17.65 -8.33 11.34
N TYR A 6 -17.18 -7.34 10.59
CA TYR A 6 -17.96 -6.17 10.19
C TYR A 6 -18.24 -6.12 8.69
N ASP A 7 -17.90 -7.19 7.95
CA ASP A 7 -17.98 -7.18 6.48
C ASP A 7 -17.32 -5.92 5.89
N THR A 8 -16.13 -5.57 6.43
CA THR A 8 -15.37 -4.39 6.01
C THR A 8 -14.95 -4.47 4.56
N VAL A 9 -14.71 -5.71 4.07
CA VAL A 9 -14.37 -5.97 2.68
C VAL A 9 -15.47 -6.79 2.02
N THR A 10 -16.14 -6.20 1.04
CA THR A 10 -17.17 -6.87 0.24
C THR A 10 -16.81 -6.86 -1.24
N VAL A 11 -17.50 -7.70 -2.02
CA VAL A 11 -17.44 -7.65 -3.49
C VAL A 11 -18.84 -7.33 -4.00
N GLU A 12 -19.01 -6.15 -4.56
CA GLU A 12 -20.26 -5.64 -5.08
C GLU A 12 -20.07 -5.12 -6.51
N ASP A 13 -20.96 -5.50 -7.42
CA ASP A 13 -20.91 -5.08 -8.83
C ASP A 13 -19.54 -5.29 -9.51
N GLY A 14 -18.82 -6.35 -9.11
CA GLY A 14 -17.49 -6.67 -9.62
C GLY A 14 -16.36 -5.79 -9.06
N MET A 15 -16.62 -5.01 -8.03
CA MET A 15 -15.65 -4.17 -7.32
C MET A 15 -15.37 -4.74 -5.92
N ILE A 16 -14.13 -4.62 -5.48
CA ILE A 16 -13.79 -4.79 -4.07
C ILE A 16 -14.11 -3.46 -3.39
N ARG A 17 -14.96 -3.50 -2.40
CA ARG A 17 -15.35 -2.35 -1.59
C ARG A 17 -14.80 -2.49 -0.18
N VAL A 18 -14.16 -1.45 0.33
CA VAL A 18 -13.79 -1.31 1.74
C VAL A 18 -14.71 -0.25 2.34
N SER A 19 -15.57 -0.65 3.28
CA SER A 19 -16.49 0.22 4.01
C SER A 19 -16.36 0.01 5.51
N TYR A 20 -16.69 1.05 6.27
CA TYR A 20 -16.68 1.04 7.73
C TYR A 20 -18.08 1.28 8.31
N ASP A 21 -19.14 1.17 7.47
CA ASP A 21 -20.52 1.48 7.84
C ASP A 21 -21.07 0.55 8.94
N ASN A 22 -20.56 -0.68 9.00
CA ASN A 22 -20.96 -1.66 10.01
C ASN A 22 -20.13 -1.60 11.31
N TYR A 23 -19.21 -0.65 11.42
CA TYR A 23 -18.37 -0.55 12.61
C TYR A 23 -19.18 -0.08 13.80
N GLU A 24 -19.10 -0.84 14.88
CA GLU A 24 -19.63 -0.45 16.18
C GLU A 24 -18.57 0.37 16.93
N GLY A 25 -18.83 1.67 17.10
CA GLY A 25 -17.91 2.62 17.74
C GLY A 25 -16.73 3.04 16.86
N PRO A 26 -15.72 3.72 17.43
CA PRO A 26 -14.64 4.34 16.69
C PRO A 26 -13.73 3.32 16.00
N PHE A 27 -12.98 3.76 15.01
CA PHE A 27 -12.08 2.94 14.18
C PHE A 27 -11.05 2.13 14.99
N ASN A 28 -10.49 2.69 16.06
CA ASN A 28 -9.57 2.01 16.99
C ASN A 28 -8.38 1.32 16.31
N ASN A 29 -7.78 1.94 15.30
CA ASN A 29 -6.63 1.42 14.56
C ASN A 29 -6.85 0.01 13.97
N ARG A 30 -8.09 -0.33 13.59
CA ARG A 30 -8.42 -1.60 12.94
C ARG A 30 -8.02 -1.56 11.46
N PHE A 31 -6.72 -1.40 11.19
CA PHE A 31 -6.16 -1.46 9.84
C PHE A 31 -6.34 -2.84 9.25
N LEU A 32 -6.65 -2.90 7.95
CA LEU A 32 -6.82 -4.16 7.25
C LEU A 32 -5.89 -4.26 6.03
N HIS A 33 -5.56 -5.50 5.67
CA HIS A 33 -4.75 -5.80 4.50
C HIS A 33 -5.34 -7.00 3.77
N LEU A 34 -5.79 -6.80 2.53
CA LEU A 34 -6.30 -7.85 1.66
C LEU A 34 -5.14 -8.38 0.81
N PHE A 35 -4.60 -9.55 1.17
CA PHE A 35 -3.43 -10.13 0.52
C PHE A 35 -3.78 -10.93 -0.74
N HIS A 36 -2.97 -10.77 -1.77
CA HIS A 36 -2.90 -11.71 -2.89
C HIS A 36 -2.38 -13.07 -2.41
N GLU A 37 -2.90 -14.15 -2.96
CA GLU A 37 -2.63 -15.52 -2.48
C GLU A 37 -1.15 -15.93 -2.59
N GLN A 38 -0.46 -15.50 -3.64
CA GLN A 38 0.91 -15.94 -3.97
C GLN A 38 1.91 -14.79 -3.91
N PRO A 39 3.14 -15.04 -3.43
CA PRO A 39 4.22 -14.05 -3.51
C PRO A 39 4.62 -13.80 -4.96
N GLN A 40 5.04 -12.58 -5.24
CA GLN A 40 5.43 -12.11 -6.56
C GLN A 40 6.81 -11.47 -6.51
N SER A 41 7.56 -11.54 -7.62
CA SER A 41 8.90 -10.95 -7.75
C SER A 41 8.96 -9.92 -8.88
N ARG A 42 8.60 -10.33 -10.10
CA ARG A 42 8.70 -9.50 -11.31
C ARG A 42 7.34 -9.40 -11.96
N TYR A 43 6.75 -8.21 -11.93
CA TYR A 43 5.36 -8.03 -12.37
C TYR A 43 5.02 -6.58 -12.69
N ARG A 44 3.92 -6.40 -13.42
CA ARG A 44 3.14 -5.18 -13.42
C ARG A 44 1.87 -5.40 -12.62
N LEU A 45 1.58 -4.47 -11.73
CA LEU A 45 0.32 -4.40 -10.99
C LEU A 45 -0.42 -3.15 -11.45
N ARG A 46 -1.72 -3.29 -11.73
CA ARG A 46 -2.64 -2.19 -11.99
C ARG A 46 -3.77 -2.24 -10.98
N VAL A 47 -4.04 -1.11 -10.35
CA VAL A 47 -5.13 -0.91 -9.40
C VAL A 47 -5.91 0.33 -9.84
N GLU A 48 -7.21 0.18 -10.08
CA GLU A 48 -8.10 1.33 -10.29
C GLU A 48 -8.91 1.52 -9.02
N TYR A 49 -8.69 2.65 -8.35
CA TYR A 49 -9.31 2.94 -7.05
C TYR A 49 -10.02 4.30 -7.04
N ARG A 50 -10.95 4.47 -6.09
CA ARG A 50 -11.50 5.78 -5.71
C ARG A 50 -11.83 5.81 -4.23
N PHE A 51 -11.59 6.94 -3.61
CA PHE A 51 -12.14 7.24 -2.30
C PHE A 51 -13.55 7.78 -2.42
N HIS A 52 -14.40 7.50 -1.43
CA HIS A 52 -15.76 8.02 -1.37
C HIS A 52 -16.22 8.15 0.09
N GLY A 53 -17.34 8.87 0.30
CA GLY A 53 -17.93 9.02 1.62
C GLY A 53 -17.03 9.73 2.63
N ASP A 54 -17.31 9.48 3.91
CA ASP A 54 -16.62 10.08 5.05
C ASP A 54 -15.70 9.08 5.73
N GLN A 55 -14.66 9.56 6.37
CA GLN A 55 -13.76 8.74 7.17
C GLN A 55 -14.51 8.17 8.39
N ALA A 56 -14.26 6.93 8.74
CA ALA A 56 -14.80 6.29 9.93
C ALA A 56 -14.50 7.11 11.19
N GLU A 57 -15.45 7.18 12.11
CA GLU A 57 -15.28 7.88 13.38
C GLU A 57 -14.03 7.38 14.12
N GLY A 58 -13.24 8.31 14.66
CA GLY A 58 -11.99 7.97 15.35
C GLY A 58 -10.85 7.51 14.45
N GLY A 59 -11.00 7.59 13.14
CA GLY A 59 -9.91 7.41 12.19
C GLY A 59 -8.83 8.49 12.40
N PRO A 60 -7.53 8.14 12.38
CA PRO A 60 -6.48 9.15 12.55
C PRO A 60 -6.47 10.12 11.37
N GLY A 61 -6.18 11.40 11.65
CA GLY A 61 -6.26 12.46 10.62
C GLY A 61 -5.35 12.23 9.42
N TRP A 62 -4.20 11.58 9.61
CA TRP A 62 -3.29 11.22 8.52
C TRP A 62 -3.88 10.14 7.59
N ALA A 63 -4.82 9.31 8.09
CA ALA A 63 -5.48 8.25 7.34
C ALA A 63 -6.72 8.74 6.56
N TRP A 64 -7.02 10.04 6.58
CA TRP A 64 -8.07 10.60 5.76
C TRP A 64 -7.73 10.46 4.27
N ARG A 65 -8.63 9.85 3.49
CA ARG A 65 -8.41 9.48 2.06
C ARG A 65 -7.01 8.90 1.85
N ASN A 66 -6.70 7.86 2.65
CA ASN A 66 -5.44 7.14 2.64
C ASN A 66 -5.70 5.63 2.53
N SER A 67 -4.92 4.99 1.70
CA SER A 67 -4.89 3.56 1.43
C SER A 67 -3.58 3.26 0.71
N GLY A 68 -3.37 2.04 0.26
CA GLY A 68 -2.17 1.71 -0.50
C GLY A 68 -2.19 0.31 -1.13
N ALA A 69 -1.25 0.12 -2.05
CA ALA A 69 -0.83 -1.20 -2.47
C ALA A 69 0.55 -1.48 -1.88
N MET A 70 0.60 -2.49 -1.01
CA MET A 70 1.80 -2.92 -0.33
C MET A 70 2.48 -4.01 -1.17
N LEU A 71 3.73 -3.77 -1.57
CA LEU A 71 4.51 -4.62 -2.45
C LEU A 71 5.59 -5.34 -1.65
N HIS A 72 6.00 -6.51 -2.10
CA HIS A 72 7.03 -7.31 -1.42
C HIS A 72 6.77 -7.50 0.08
N CYS A 73 5.47 -7.60 0.46
CA CYS A 73 5.09 -7.80 1.85
C CYS A 73 5.70 -9.07 2.43
N GLN A 74 5.96 -9.03 3.73
CA GLN A 74 6.19 -10.24 4.51
C GLN A 74 5.07 -11.26 4.31
N ASN A 75 5.35 -12.52 4.60
CA ASN A 75 4.30 -13.54 4.61
C ASN A 75 3.17 -13.14 5.57
N PRO A 76 1.90 -13.06 5.12
CA PRO A 76 0.81 -12.66 6.00
C PRO A 76 0.68 -13.53 7.25
N ARG A 77 1.10 -14.80 7.19
CA ARG A 77 1.13 -15.70 8.35
C ARG A 77 2.21 -15.38 9.37
N SER A 78 3.20 -14.55 9.02
CA SER A 78 4.28 -14.10 9.92
C SER A 78 3.95 -12.77 10.62
N MET A 79 2.85 -12.12 10.27
CA MET A 79 2.41 -10.89 10.96
C MET A 79 1.96 -11.22 12.39
N ALA A 80 2.40 -10.41 13.36
CA ALA A 80 1.86 -10.44 14.70
C ALA A 80 0.45 -9.81 14.75
N LEU A 81 -0.36 -10.17 15.73
CA LEU A 81 -1.72 -9.64 15.86
C LEU A 81 -1.74 -8.12 16.08
N GLU A 82 -0.74 -7.60 16.79
CA GLU A 82 -0.61 -6.16 17.09
C GLU A 82 0.17 -5.39 16.02
N GLN A 83 0.63 -6.05 14.95
CA GLN A 83 1.35 -5.41 13.87
C GLN A 83 0.36 -4.67 12.96
N SER A 84 0.42 -3.33 12.99
CA SER A 84 -0.51 -2.48 12.22
C SER A 84 -0.29 -2.57 10.71
N PHE A 85 0.97 -2.73 10.26
CA PHE A 85 1.33 -2.78 8.84
C PHE A 85 2.32 -3.91 8.58
N PRO A 86 2.20 -4.65 7.45
CA PRO A 86 3.22 -5.61 7.07
C PRO A 86 4.53 -4.91 6.72
N VAL A 87 5.65 -5.54 7.05
CA VAL A 87 6.94 -5.14 6.50
C VAL A 87 6.86 -5.24 4.97
N SER A 88 7.04 -4.13 4.26
CA SER A 88 6.75 -4.01 2.84
C SER A 88 7.30 -2.73 2.22
N ILE A 89 7.08 -2.58 0.91
CA ILE A 89 7.18 -1.31 0.19
C ILE A 89 5.75 -0.90 -0.18
N GLU A 90 5.33 0.28 0.19
CA GLU A 90 3.98 0.77 -0.09
C GLU A 90 3.96 1.82 -1.19
N GLY A 91 3.12 1.61 -2.19
CA GLY A 91 2.63 2.69 -3.04
C GLY A 91 1.37 3.29 -2.41
N GLN A 92 1.56 4.40 -1.70
CA GLN A 92 0.49 5.04 -0.91
C GLN A 92 -0.51 5.75 -1.82
N PHE A 93 -1.78 5.44 -1.67
CA PHE A 93 -2.89 6.10 -2.36
C PHE A 93 -3.43 7.23 -1.49
N LEU A 94 -3.41 8.45 -1.99
CA LEU A 94 -3.96 9.60 -1.30
C LEU A 94 -5.00 10.31 -2.18
N GLY A 95 -6.11 10.72 -1.56
CA GLY A 95 -7.10 11.60 -2.17
C GLY A 95 -6.96 13.04 -1.69
N GLY A 96 -7.12 14.01 -2.58
CA GLY A 96 -7.04 15.42 -2.25
C GLY A 96 -8.34 16.00 -1.68
N ASP A 97 -8.23 17.13 -0.98
CA ASP A 97 -9.33 17.85 -0.34
C ASP A 97 -10.04 18.90 -1.24
N GLY A 98 -9.72 18.89 -2.52
CA GLY A 98 -10.25 19.84 -3.50
C GLY A 98 -9.46 21.14 -3.63
N THR A 99 -8.51 21.40 -2.74
CA THR A 99 -7.84 22.72 -2.66
C THR A 99 -6.32 22.59 -2.56
N ASN A 100 -5.84 21.82 -1.61
CA ASN A 100 -4.42 21.74 -1.29
C ASN A 100 -3.69 20.68 -2.13
N PRO A 101 -2.42 20.91 -2.50
CA PRO A 101 -1.60 19.88 -3.13
C PRO A 101 -1.40 18.68 -2.20
N ARG A 102 -1.72 17.47 -2.71
CA ARG A 102 -1.50 16.20 -2.02
C ARG A 102 -1.19 15.13 -3.05
N SER A 103 0.09 14.81 -3.23
CA SER A 103 0.51 13.78 -4.19
C SER A 103 -0.01 12.41 -3.78
N THR A 104 -0.27 11.56 -4.77
CA THR A 104 -0.61 10.14 -4.57
C THR A 104 0.48 9.25 -5.14
N MET A 105 0.42 7.94 -4.93
CA MET A 105 1.47 6.99 -5.29
C MET A 105 2.83 7.37 -4.69
N ASN A 106 2.79 7.96 -3.49
CA ASN A 106 3.98 8.17 -2.68
C ASN A 106 4.62 6.83 -2.32
N LEU A 107 5.87 6.86 -1.95
CA LEU A 107 6.55 5.69 -1.41
C LEU A 107 6.51 5.75 0.12
N CYS A 108 6.00 4.72 0.79
CA CYS A 108 6.24 4.50 2.21
C CYS A 108 6.93 3.14 2.44
N THR A 109 7.72 3.03 3.50
CA THR A 109 8.65 1.91 3.70
C THR A 109 8.52 1.33 5.12
N PRO A 110 7.36 0.72 5.48
CA PRO A 110 7.22 0.08 6.78
C PRO A 110 8.21 -1.09 6.93
N GLY A 111 9.18 -0.95 7.84
CA GLY A 111 10.23 -1.94 8.09
C GLY A 111 11.24 -2.13 6.95
N THR A 112 11.31 -1.21 6.00
CA THR A 112 12.17 -1.32 4.82
C THR A 112 12.88 -0.02 4.50
N ASN A 113 13.89 -0.09 3.64
CA ASN A 113 14.63 1.03 3.08
C ASN A 113 14.78 0.84 1.56
N ILE A 114 15.10 1.90 0.83
CA ILE A 114 15.33 1.86 -0.62
C ILE A 114 16.58 2.63 -1.01
N VAL A 115 16.96 2.55 -2.28
CA VAL A 115 17.96 3.43 -2.86
C VAL A 115 17.27 4.40 -3.82
N LEU A 116 17.38 5.69 -3.53
CA LEU A 116 16.87 6.78 -4.34
C LEU A 116 18.04 7.66 -4.77
N ASN A 117 18.16 7.92 -6.08
CA ASN A 117 19.27 8.71 -6.65
C ASN A 117 20.65 8.19 -6.18
N ASP A 118 20.85 6.88 -6.26
CA ASP A 118 22.07 6.15 -5.87
C ASP A 118 22.48 6.27 -4.39
N LYS A 119 21.59 6.70 -3.53
CA LYS A 119 21.79 6.80 -2.08
C LYS A 119 20.74 6.01 -1.32
N LEU A 120 21.18 5.33 -0.25
CA LEU A 120 20.28 4.71 0.69
C LEU A 120 19.38 5.80 1.29
N ASP A 121 18.07 5.59 1.20
CA ASP A 121 17.06 6.47 1.78
C ASP A 121 16.28 5.69 2.84
N THR A 122 16.27 6.21 4.05
CA THR A 122 15.64 5.60 5.24
C THR A 122 14.43 6.40 5.73
N ARG A 123 13.95 7.37 4.94
CA ARG A 123 12.72 8.10 5.27
C ARG A 123 11.53 7.16 5.18
N HIS A 124 10.64 7.25 6.16
CA HIS A 124 9.46 6.40 6.19
C HIS A 124 8.53 6.65 5.00
N CYS A 125 8.28 7.92 4.63
CA CYS A 125 7.49 8.25 3.44
C CYS A 125 8.18 9.33 2.59
N ILE A 126 8.08 9.19 1.28
CA ILE A 126 8.65 10.08 0.26
C ILE A 126 7.55 10.43 -0.74
N ASN A 127 7.27 11.71 -0.92
CA ASN A 127 6.27 12.17 -1.87
C ASN A 127 6.68 11.87 -3.31
N SER A 128 5.73 11.43 -4.10
CA SER A 128 5.85 11.29 -5.56
C SER A 128 5.77 12.65 -6.25
N ASN A 129 6.00 12.66 -7.56
CA ASN A 129 5.81 13.84 -8.41
C ASN A 129 4.40 13.91 -9.03
N SER A 130 3.41 13.19 -8.48
CA SER A 130 2.05 13.24 -9.00
C SER A 130 1.35 14.55 -8.67
N THR A 131 0.38 14.92 -9.49
CA THR A 131 -0.63 15.90 -9.11
C THR A 131 -1.61 15.28 -8.10
N SER A 132 -2.39 16.13 -7.43
CA SER A 132 -3.48 15.69 -6.56
C SER A 132 -4.63 15.10 -7.39
N CYS A 133 -5.21 14.01 -6.90
CA CYS A 133 -6.48 13.48 -7.36
C CYS A 133 -7.56 13.90 -6.36
N HIS A 134 -8.54 14.70 -6.80
CA HIS A 134 -9.53 15.26 -5.91
C HIS A 134 -10.90 14.59 -6.08
N GLY A 135 -11.74 14.70 -5.05
CA GLY A 135 -13.10 14.15 -5.09
C GLY A 135 -13.12 12.62 -5.18
N ASP A 136 -14.19 12.10 -5.77
CA ASP A 136 -14.46 10.66 -5.87
C ASP A 136 -14.13 10.12 -7.29
N GLU A 137 -13.10 10.68 -7.92
CA GLU A 137 -12.67 10.25 -9.24
C GLU A 137 -11.91 8.91 -9.20
N TRP A 138 -12.04 8.15 -10.29
CA TRP A 138 -11.25 6.93 -10.46
C TRP A 138 -9.81 7.26 -10.83
N VAL A 139 -8.87 6.70 -10.07
CA VAL A 139 -7.44 6.85 -10.28
C VAL A 139 -6.84 5.52 -10.71
N ILE A 140 -6.00 5.54 -11.74
CA ILE A 140 -5.25 4.37 -12.18
C ILE A 140 -3.86 4.43 -11.58
N ALA A 141 -3.59 3.56 -10.61
CA ALA A 141 -2.29 3.31 -10.05
C ALA A 141 -1.65 2.11 -10.74
N GLU A 142 -0.44 2.25 -11.25
CA GLU A 142 0.29 1.14 -11.85
C GLU A 142 1.69 1.05 -11.25
N PHE A 143 2.16 -0.19 -11.10
CA PHE A 143 3.51 -0.49 -10.64
C PHE A 143 4.23 -1.35 -11.68
N GLU A 144 5.49 -1.06 -11.91
CA GLU A 144 6.41 -1.96 -12.61
C GLU A 144 7.49 -2.38 -11.62
N VAL A 145 7.47 -3.65 -11.26
CA VAL A 145 8.36 -4.23 -10.23
C VAL A 145 9.28 -5.25 -10.89
N ASP A 146 10.57 -5.04 -10.78
CA ASP A 146 11.61 -5.93 -11.29
C ASP A 146 12.49 -6.45 -10.15
N GLY A 147 11.89 -7.25 -9.27
CA GLY A 147 12.53 -7.77 -8.07
C GLY A 147 13.07 -6.64 -7.19
N ASP A 148 14.34 -6.74 -6.80
CA ASP A 148 15.06 -5.70 -6.07
C ASP A 148 15.79 -4.69 -6.99
N ARG A 149 15.71 -4.86 -8.31
CA ARG A 149 16.45 -4.02 -9.26
C ARG A 149 15.79 -2.67 -9.48
N SER A 150 14.46 -2.65 -9.63
CA SER A 150 13.73 -1.43 -9.97
C SER A 150 12.26 -1.52 -9.60
N VAL A 151 11.74 -0.46 -8.99
CA VAL A 151 10.31 -0.28 -8.76
C VAL A 151 9.90 1.10 -9.26
N LYS A 152 8.85 1.15 -10.08
CA LYS A 152 8.29 2.37 -10.65
C LYS A 152 6.82 2.47 -10.32
N HIS A 153 6.38 3.69 -9.96
CA HIS A 153 4.97 4.01 -9.74
C HIS A 153 4.47 4.95 -10.83
N TYR A 154 3.26 4.68 -11.31
CA TYR A 154 2.60 5.51 -12.34
C TYR A 154 1.21 5.90 -11.85
N VAL A 155 0.81 7.14 -12.14
CA VAL A 155 -0.56 7.64 -11.95
C VAL A 155 -1.12 7.99 -13.32
N ASN A 156 -2.24 7.38 -13.69
CA ASN A 156 -2.90 7.60 -14.99
C ASN A 156 -1.91 7.53 -16.18
N GLY A 157 -1.00 6.55 -16.13
CA GLY A 157 0.02 6.31 -17.15
C GLY A 157 1.28 7.20 -17.06
N THR A 158 1.33 8.17 -16.13
CA THR A 158 2.50 9.04 -15.93
C THR A 158 3.42 8.48 -14.84
N LEU A 159 4.72 8.31 -15.14
CA LEU A 159 5.73 7.91 -14.15
C LEU A 159 5.89 9.02 -13.10
N VAL A 160 5.70 8.69 -11.82
CA VAL A 160 5.71 9.65 -10.71
C VAL A 160 6.72 9.32 -9.62
N MET A 161 7.20 8.07 -9.56
CA MET A 161 8.21 7.61 -8.61
C MET A 161 9.06 6.49 -9.22
N HIS A 162 10.36 6.49 -8.95
CA HIS A 162 11.27 5.41 -9.33
C HIS A 162 12.38 5.27 -8.29
N TYR A 163 12.60 4.08 -7.82
CA TYR A 163 13.64 3.71 -6.86
C TYR A 163 14.17 2.30 -7.14
N THR A 164 15.25 1.94 -6.47
CA THR A 164 15.95 0.66 -6.63
C THR A 164 16.31 0.06 -5.28
N ARG A 165 16.72 -1.19 -5.30
CA ARG A 165 17.27 -1.92 -4.14
C ARG A 165 16.41 -1.80 -2.88
N PRO A 166 15.11 -2.13 -2.93
CA PRO A 166 14.33 -2.31 -1.72
C PRO A 166 14.99 -3.37 -0.83
N GLN A 167 15.04 -3.09 0.46
CA GLN A 167 15.75 -3.93 1.42
C GLN A 167 15.13 -3.82 2.82
N TYR A 168 15.29 -4.84 3.64
CA TYR A 168 14.87 -4.80 5.04
C TYR A 168 15.63 -3.72 5.83
N ASP A 169 14.96 -3.07 6.77
CA ASP A 169 15.60 -2.21 7.76
C ASP A 169 15.99 -3.04 9.01
N ARG A 170 17.29 -3.17 9.28
CA ARG A 170 17.78 -3.87 10.47
C ARG A 170 17.37 -3.21 11.79
N ASN A 171 17.02 -1.94 11.76
CA ASN A 171 16.64 -1.17 12.95
C ASN A 171 15.14 -1.25 13.26
N ASP A 172 14.33 -1.76 12.33
CA ASP A 172 12.92 -1.99 12.56
C ASP A 172 12.69 -3.31 13.30
N GLY A 173 11.84 -3.27 14.33
CA GLY A 173 11.63 -4.41 15.22
C GLY A 173 10.93 -5.60 14.57
N ASP A 174 10.06 -5.36 13.57
CA ASP A 174 9.36 -6.43 12.86
C ASP A 174 10.20 -6.95 11.68
N ALA A 175 10.87 -6.06 10.95
CA ALA A 175 11.77 -6.46 9.88
C ALA A 175 12.97 -7.27 10.39
N ALA A 176 13.52 -6.92 11.55
CA ALA A 176 14.62 -7.65 12.16
C ALA A 176 14.31 -9.14 12.40
N LYS A 177 13.05 -9.48 12.67
CA LYS A 177 12.58 -10.87 12.84
C LYS A 177 12.55 -11.67 11.53
N LEU A 178 12.53 -10.99 10.39
CA LEU A 178 12.45 -11.58 9.06
C LEU A 178 13.82 -11.75 8.39
N ILE A 179 14.85 -11.09 8.92
CA ILE A 179 16.21 -11.11 8.38
C ILE A 179 16.91 -12.42 8.78
N LEU A 180 17.15 -13.30 7.80
CA LEU A 180 17.76 -14.61 8.04
C LEU A 180 19.24 -14.66 7.62
N SER A 181 19.77 -13.61 6.99
CA SER A 181 21.15 -13.54 6.50
C SER A 181 21.65 -12.09 6.44
N ASP A 182 22.91 -11.90 6.02
CA ASP A 182 23.45 -10.56 5.78
C ASP A 182 22.92 -9.88 4.52
N ASP A 183 22.32 -10.64 3.61
CA ASP A 183 21.65 -10.09 2.43
C ASP A 183 20.26 -9.56 2.83
N LEU A 184 20.11 -8.25 2.80
CA LEU A 184 18.87 -7.54 3.16
C LEU A 184 17.93 -7.35 1.98
N SER A 185 18.31 -7.75 0.77
CA SER A 185 17.57 -7.48 -0.45
C SER A 185 16.16 -8.04 -0.43
N LEU A 186 15.19 -7.20 -0.72
CA LEU A 186 13.78 -7.56 -0.80
C LEU A 186 13.39 -7.84 -2.26
N ARG A 187 13.55 -9.11 -2.70
CA ARG A 187 13.42 -9.51 -4.11
C ARG A 187 12.04 -10.00 -4.49
N GLN A 188 11.26 -10.40 -3.51
CA GLN A 188 9.92 -10.94 -3.69
C GLN A 188 9.11 -10.83 -2.39
N GLY A 189 7.81 -10.93 -2.50
CA GLY A 189 6.90 -10.95 -1.36
C GLY A 189 5.45 -10.93 -1.82
N TRP A 190 4.56 -10.87 -0.86
CA TRP A 190 3.14 -10.78 -1.14
C TRP A 190 2.76 -9.36 -1.57
N ILE A 191 1.57 -9.24 -2.15
CA ILE A 191 0.94 -7.95 -2.47
C ILE A 191 -0.29 -7.84 -1.59
N ALA A 192 -0.53 -6.66 -1.01
CA ALA A 192 -1.74 -6.39 -0.27
C ALA A 192 -2.37 -5.06 -0.68
N LEU A 193 -3.71 -4.99 -0.66
CA LEU A 193 -4.45 -3.74 -0.66
C LEU A 193 -4.79 -3.38 0.78
N GLN A 194 -4.75 -2.09 1.11
CA GLN A 194 -4.86 -1.60 2.46
C GLN A 194 -6.19 -0.87 2.69
N GLY A 195 -6.74 -0.99 3.90
CA GLY A 195 -7.83 -0.15 4.41
C GLY A 195 -7.42 0.54 5.70
N GLU A 196 -7.56 1.87 5.74
CA GLU A 196 -7.03 2.74 6.80
C GLU A 196 -8.07 3.69 7.39
N SER A 197 -9.31 3.33 7.50
CA SER A 197 -10.43 4.13 8.04
C SER A 197 -11.21 4.99 7.05
N HIS A 198 -10.74 5.23 5.83
CA HIS A 198 -11.52 5.95 4.82
C HIS A 198 -12.05 4.97 3.77
N PRO A 199 -13.35 4.98 3.42
CA PRO A 199 -13.91 4.08 2.43
C PRO A 199 -13.23 4.22 1.06
N ILE A 200 -12.98 3.07 0.43
CA ILE A 200 -12.33 3.00 -0.88
C ILE A 200 -12.90 1.83 -1.70
N ASP A 201 -13.14 2.07 -2.97
CA ASP A 201 -13.49 1.05 -3.96
C ASP A 201 -12.29 0.73 -4.85
N PHE A 202 -12.15 -0.56 -5.20
CA PHE A 202 -11.22 -1.05 -6.22
C PHE A 202 -12.01 -1.77 -7.30
N ARG A 203 -12.08 -1.23 -8.52
CA ARG A 203 -12.83 -1.86 -9.62
C ARG A 203 -11.97 -2.71 -10.55
N ARG A 204 -10.66 -2.55 -10.52
CA ARG A 204 -9.68 -3.38 -11.23
C ARG A 204 -8.46 -3.59 -10.38
N VAL A 205 -8.11 -4.85 -10.18
CA VAL A 205 -6.83 -5.25 -9.57
C VAL A 205 -6.27 -6.34 -10.47
N GLU A 206 -5.30 -5.97 -11.29
CA GLU A 206 -4.74 -6.83 -12.33
C GLU A 206 -3.24 -6.99 -12.14
N ILE A 207 -2.75 -8.22 -12.22
CA ILE A 207 -1.32 -8.53 -12.16
C ILE A 207 -0.89 -9.23 -13.45
N LYS A 208 0.26 -8.83 -13.97
CA LYS A 208 0.91 -9.47 -15.13
C LYS A 208 2.36 -9.77 -14.76
N ALA A 209 2.72 -11.06 -14.78
CA ALA A 209 4.13 -11.44 -14.63
C ALA A 209 4.99 -10.85 -15.75
N LEU A 210 6.21 -10.47 -15.42
CA LEU A 210 7.25 -10.06 -16.36
C LEU A 210 8.22 -11.23 -16.56
N ASP A 211 8.60 -11.47 -17.82
CA ASP A 211 9.55 -12.50 -18.23
C ASP A 211 10.98 -12.22 -17.74
#